data_c787b0f1b5640f8d635dbc88945f7d24
#
_entry.id   c787b0f1b5640f8d635dbc88945f7d24
#
_cell.length_a   1.000
_cell.length_b   1.000
_cell.length_c   1.000
_cell.angle_alpha   90.00
_cell.angle_beta   90.00
_cell.angle_gamma   90.00
#
_symmetry.space_group_name_H-M   'P 1'
#
loop_
_entity.id
_entity.type
_entity.pdbx_description
1 polymer ?
#
loop_
_entity_poly.entity_id
_entity_poly.type
_entity_poly.pdbx_seq_one_letter_code
_entity_poly.pdbx_strand_id
1 'polypeptide(L)'
;MNAWRKLLALALLSALLAGCLATFDEPFAPGEKAPAAMLGQWQARDAWGEHLKLTIQAAPNGHYTAISYQKGSPAPRDQATFTVSRHGGRWYAAAPMPKAYGGRFALVGFELSDAGELVVYNLDLERLQQAIAQGAMVGERSDTREGQGVAVRSTPAQVFAWLDDPANSDVFVEIARYKRAAH
;
A
#
# COMPACT_ATOMS: atom_id res chain seq x y z
N MET A 1 -21.79 12.90 22.81
CA MET A 1 -21.92 12.37 21.44
C MET A 1 -20.55 11.84 21.01
N ASN A 2 -20.32 10.68 21.32
CA ASN A 2 -19.81 9.48 20.71
C ASN A 2 -18.33 9.47 20.33
N ALA A 3 -17.45 9.49 21.34
CA ALA A 3 -16.05 9.10 21.20
C ALA A 3 -15.89 7.66 20.64
N TRP A 4 -16.87 6.80 20.85
CA TRP A 4 -16.90 5.43 20.36
C TRP A 4 -17.04 5.31 18.84
N ARG A 5 -17.71 6.25 18.19
CA ARG A 5 -17.80 6.27 16.71
C ARG A 5 -16.49 6.69 16.04
N LYS A 6 -15.62 7.44 16.73
CA LYS A 6 -14.27 7.79 16.25
C LYS A 6 -13.28 6.64 16.38
N LEU A 7 -13.48 5.74 17.35
CA LEU A 7 -12.66 4.53 17.52
C LEU A 7 -12.97 3.46 16.48
N LEU A 8 -14.23 3.35 16.03
CA LEU A 8 -14.62 2.43 14.96
C LEU A 8 -14.16 2.90 13.56
N ALA A 9 -14.01 4.20 13.33
CA ALA A 9 -13.49 4.73 12.07
C ALA A 9 -11.97 4.50 11.90
N LEU A 10 -11.23 4.43 13.01
CA LEU A 10 -9.81 4.10 13.00
C LEU A 10 -9.55 2.61 12.71
N ALA A 11 -10.52 1.75 13.08
CA ALA A 11 -10.39 0.29 12.97
C ALA A 11 -10.49 -0.25 11.53
N LEU A 12 -10.92 0.55 10.55
CA LEU A 12 -11.15 0.05 9.19
C LEU A 12 -10.07 0.47 8.17
N LEU A 13 -9.27 1.50 8.46
CA LEU A 13 -7.99 1.68 7.75
C LEU A 13 -7.00 0.60 8.22
N SER A 14 -7.13 0.18 9.49
CA SER A 14 -6.42 -0.97 10.04
C SER A 14 -6.82 -2.30 9.41
N ALA A 15 -7.98 -2.45 8.79
CA ALA A 15 -8.35 -3.70 8.12
C ALA A 15 -7.66 -3.89 6.75
N LEU A 16 -7.25 -2.82 6.08
CA LEU A 16 -6.33 -2.87 4.93
C LEU A 16 -4.87 -3.00 5.40
N LEU A 17 -4.60 -2.67 6.65
CA LEU A 17 -3.29 -2.72 7.31
C LEU A 17 -3.29 -3.70 8.50
N ALA A 18 -4.38 -4.46 8.70
CA ALA A 18 -4.52 -5.35 9.84
C ALA A 18 -3.45 -6.44 9.79
N GLY A 19 -2.43 -6.21 10.53
CA GLY A 19 -1.51 -7.21 11.00
C GLY A 19 -0.11 -7.21 10.41
N CYS A 20 0.18 -6.54 9.30
CA CYS A 20 1.48 -6.76 8.66
C CYS A 20 1.96 -5.51 7.92
N LEU A 21 2.61 -4.57 8.61
CA LEU A 21 3.08 -3.33 8.01
C LEU A 21 4.61 -3.34 7.85
N ALA A 22 5.07 -3.38 6.58
CA ALA A 22 6.43 -3.00 6.25
C ALA A 22 6.52 -1.49 6.10
N THR A 23 7.42 -0.85 6.84
CA THR A 23 7.71 0.58 6.71
C THR A 23 9.17 0.78 6.31
N PHE A 24 9.43 1.86 5.58
CA PHE A 24 10.72 2.16 5.01
C PHE A 24 11.18 3.53 5.50
N ASP A 25 12.46 3.69 5.86
CA ASP A 25 13.01 4.94 6.38
C ASP A 25 13.12 6.01 5.29
N GLU A 26 13.40 5.61 4.05
CA GLU A 26 13.61 6.52 2.94
C GLU A 26 12.40 6.56 2.00
N PRO A 27 12.10 7.73 1.40
CA PRO A 27 11.07 7.86 0.38
C PRO A 27 11.50 7.15 -0.91
N PHE A 28 10.54 6.54 -1.58
CA PHE A 28 10.73 6.05 -2.94
C PHE A 28 10.46 7.20 -3.92
N ALA A 29 11.47 7.57 -4.69
CA ALA A 29 11.36 8.65 -5.64
C ALA A 29 10.28 8.35 -6.70
N PRO A 30 9.53 9.37 -7.17
CA PRO A 30 8.65 9.19 -8.32
C PRO A 30 9.49 8.78 -9.53
N GLY A 31 9.04 7.73 -10.20
CA GLY A 31 9.67 7.22 -11.40
C GLY A 31 8.85 7.52 -12.65
N GLU A 32 8.48 6.48 -13.39
CA GLU A 32 7.64 6.60 -14.57
C GLU A 32 6.22 7.07 -14.23
N LYS A 33 5.57 7.74 -15.18
CA LYS A 33 4.15 8.04 -15.04
C LYS A 33 3.36 6.75 -14.90
N ALA A 34 2.45 6.74 -13.93
CA ALA A 34 1.51 5.64 -13.78
C ALA A 34 0.71 5.40 -15.07
N PRO A 35 0.33 4.16 -15.37
CA PRO A 35 -0.58 3.88 -16.47
C PRO A 35 -1.85 4.71 -16.34
N ALA A 36 -2.29 5.35 -17.44
CA ALA A 36 -3.52 6.13 -17.43
C ALA A 36 -4.73 5.29 -16.97
N ALA A 37 -4.69 4.01 -17.26
CA ALA A 37 -5.70 3.05 -16.81
C ALA A 37 -5.75 2.85 -15.28
N MET A 38 -4.76 3.30 -14.51
CA MET A 38 -4.82 3.29 -13.04
C MET A 38 -5.78 4.37 -12.51
N LEU A 39 -5.92 5.49 -13.24
CA LEU A 39 -6.73 6.63 -12.80
C LEU A 39 -8.23 6.33 -12.90
N GLY A 40 -9.03 6.93 -12.02
CA GLY A 40 -10.49 6.85 -12.03
C GLY A 40 -11.07 6.20 -10.80
N GLN A 41 -12.29 5.67 -10.93
CA GLN A 41 -13.06 5.11 -9.83
C GLN A 41 -13.00 3.59 -9.85
N TRP A 42 -12.78 3.04 -8.68
CA TRP A 42 -12.59 1.63 -8.43
C TRP A 42 -13.51 1.16 -7.32
N GLN A 43 -13.90 -0.10 -7.37
CA GLN A 43 -14.71 -0.73 -6.34
C GLN A 43 -14.20 -2.14 -6.04
N ALA A 44 -14.27 -2.52 -4.79
CA ALA A 44 -13.97 -3.86 -4.31
C ALA A 44 -14.99 -4.30 -3.26
N ARG A 45 -14.89 -5.53 -2.83
CA ARG A 45 -15.52 -6.01 -1.59
C ARG A 45 -14.40 -6.46 -0.65
N ASP A 46 -14.52 -6.09 0.60
CA ASP A 46 -13.63 -6.61 1.63
C ASP A 46 -14.00 -8.06 2.03
N ALA A 47 -13.24 -8.62 2.96
CA ALA A 47 -13.44 -9.99 3.43
C ALA A 47 -14.83 -10.20 4.11
N TRP A 48 -15.50 -9.13 4.53
CA TRP A 48 -16.85 -9.16 5.12
C TRP A 48 -17.94 -8.83 4.12
N GLY A 49 -17.59 -8.66 2.83
CA GLY A 49 -18.52 -8.33 1.75
C GLY A 49 -18.92 -6.86 1.69
N GLU A 50 -18.28 -5.99 2.48
CA GLU A 50 -18.52 -4.55 2.43
C GLU A 50 -17.97 -3.92 1.16
N HIS A 51 -18.71 -2.96 0.60
CA HIS A 51 -18.27 -2.25 -0.59
C HIS A 51 -17.21 -1.20 -0.25
N LEU A 52 -16.06 -1.36 -0.85
CA LEU A 52 -14.98 -0.38 -0.84
C LEU A 52 -15.02 0.42 -2.14
N LYS A 53 -14.95 1.73 -2.04
CA LYS A 53 -14.78 2.63 -3.19
C LYS A 53 -13.46 3.35 -3.06
N LEU A 54 -12.73 3.43 -4.17
CA LEU A 54 -11.45 4.10 -4.27
C LEU A 54 -11.46 4.99 -5.51
N THR A 55 -11.05 6.24 -5.36
CA THR A 55 -10.81 7.13 -6.50
C THR A 55 -9.32 7.45 -6.56
N ILE A 56 -8.71 7.25 -7.72
CA ILE A 56 -7.30 7.58 -7.95
C ILE A 56 -7.24 8.72 -8.97
N GLN A 57 -6.53 9.78 -8.62
CA GLN A 57 -6.38 10.99 -9.43
C GLN A 57 -4.92 11.39 -9.54
N ALA A 58 -4.55 12.00 -10.67
CA ALA A 58 -3.25 12.64 -10.80
C ALA A 58 -3.22 13.90 -9.92
N ALA A 59 -2.06 14.14 -9.31
CA ALA A 59 -1.77 15.33 -8.52
C ALA A 59 -0.52 16.05 -9.09
N PRO A 60 -0.23 17.28 -8.67
CA PRO A 60 0.95 17.99 -9.12
C PRO A 60 2.28 17.26 -8.85
N ASN A 61 3.31 17.59 -9.61
CA ASN A 61 4.69 17.14 -9.42
C ASN A 61 4.88 15.60 -9.50
N GLY A 62 4.10 14.92 -10.35
CA GLY A 62 4.22 13.47 -10.53
C GLY A 62 3.65 12.64 -9.37
N HIS A 63 2.89 13.27 -8.49
CA HIS A 63 2.18 12.57 -7.42
C HIS A 63 0.78 12.14 -7.88
N TYR A 64 0.19 11.29 -7.08
CA TYR A 64 -1.18 10.79 -7.23
C TYR A 64 -1.89 10.87 -5.89
N THR A 65 -3.21 10.96 -5.93
CA THR A 65 -4.05 10.95 -4.74
C THR A 65 -5.00 9.76 -4.81
N ALA A 66 -5.03 8.97 -3.75
CA ALA A 66 -6.02 7.93 -3.52
C ALA A 66 -7.02 8.43 -2.47
N ILE A 67 -8.31 8.35 -2.80
CA ILE A 67 -9.40 8.76 -1.92
C ILE A 67 -10.31 7.55 -1.71
N SER A 68 -10.42 7.08 -0.48
CA SER A 68 -11.32 6.01 -0.11
C SER A 68 -12.64 6.56 0.45
N TYR A 69 -13.71 5.83 0.23
CA TYR A 69 -15.06 6.19 0.69
C TYR A 69 -15.68 5.04 1.46
N GLN A 70 -16.39 5.38 2.51
CA GLN A 70 -17.20 4.42 3.24
C GLN A 70 -18.56 4.24 2.52
N LYS A 71 -19.09 3.02 2.56
CA LYS A 71 -20.43 2.73 2.02
C LYS A 71 -21.49 3.69 2.53
N GLY A 72 -22.26 4.24 1.61
CA GLY A 72 -23.38 5.14 1.95
C GLY A 72 -23.00 6.55 2.39
N SER A 73 -21.69 6.90 2.39
CA SER A 73 -21.24 8.25 2.69
C SER A 73 -20.65 8.91 1.45
N PRO A 74 -21.07 10.12 1.08
CA PRO A 74 -20.40 10.91 0.05
C PRO A 74 -19.09 11.53 0.54
N ALA A 75 -18.85 11.57 1.86
CA ALA A 75 -17.64 12.12 2.43
C ALA A 75 -16.48 11.15 2.29
N PRO A 76 -15.28 11.63 1.91
CA PRO A 76 -14.08 10.83 1.93
C PRO A 76 -13.86 10.26 3.33
N ARG A 77 -13.46 8.99 3.37
CA ARG A 77 -13.04 8.34 4.60
C ARG A 77 -11.58 8.65 4.88
N ASP A 78 -10.73 8.41 3.88
CA ASP A 78 -9.30 8.62 3.94
C ASP A 78 -8.79 9.14 2.61
N GLN A 79 -7.69 9.89 2.68
CA GLN A 79 -6.98 10.39 1.51
C GLN A 79 -5.49 10.24 1.74
N ALA A 80 -4.79 9.70 0.74
CA ALA A 80 -3.35 9.57 0.74
C ALA A 80 -2.77 10.12 -0.56
N THR A 81 -1.65 10.84 -0.45
CA THR A 81 -0.83 11.23 -1.60
C THR A 81 0.32 10.25 -1.71
N PHE A 82 0.61 9.78 -2.92
CA PHE A 82 1.63 8.78 -3.17
C PHE A 82 2.39 9.06 -4.46
N THR A 83 3.57 8.45 -4.57
CA THR A 83 4.37 8.41 -5.80
C THR A 83 4.22 7.05 -6.46
N VAL A 84 4.48 6.99 -7.76
CA VAL A 84 4.50 5.74 -8.52
C VAL A 84 5.87 5.57 -9.14
N SER A 85 6.38 4.35 -9.12
CA SER A 85 7.59 3.95 -9.82
C SER A 85 7.37 2.58 -10.45
N ARG A 86 8.16 2.26 -11.47
CA ARG A 86 8.21 0.94 -12.08
C ARG A 86 9.59 0.37 -11.86
N HIS A 87 9.65 -0.86 -11.40
CA HIS A 87 10.91 -1.58 -11.25
C HIS A 87 10.72 -3.04 -11.66
N GLY A 88 11.64 -3.54 -12.48
CA GLY A 88 11.42 -4.82 -13.13
C GLY A 88 10.13 -4.82 -13.96
N GLY A 89 9.32 -5.85 -13.81
CA GLY A 89 8.01 -5.95 -14.48
C GLY A 89 6.83 -5.35 -13.67
N ARG A 90 7.07 -4.82 -12.46
CA ARG A 90 6.02 -4.46 -11.50
C ARG A 90 5.93 -2.97 -11.26
N TRP A 91 4.72 -2.49 -11.01
CA TRP A 91 4.45 -1.15 -10.54
C TRP A 91 4.42 -1.09 -9.02
N TYR A 92 4.89 0.02 -8.47
CA TYR A 92 4.92 0.30 -7.03
C TYR A 92 4.28 1.64 -6.74
N ALA A 93 3.55 1.70 -5.64
CA ALA A 93 3.04 2.95 -5.06
C ALA A 93 3.67 3.11 -3.68
N ALA A 94 4.22 4.30 -3.41
CA ALA A 94 4.84 4.63 -2.13
C ALA A 94 4.20 5.88 -1.54
N ALA A 95 3.84 5.82 -0.26
CA ALA A 95 3.19 6.92 0.45
C ALA A 95 3.86 7.20 1.80
N PRO A 96 3.93 8.47 2.23
CA PRO A 96 4.33 8.78 3.58
C PRO A 96 3.28 8.29 4.56
N MET A 97 3.73 7.69 5.64
CA MET A 97 2.90 7.23 6.73
C MET A 97 2.66 8.35 7.76
N PRO A 98 1.49 8.42 8.39
CA PRO A 98 1.26 9.34 9.48
C PRO A 98 2.29 9.18 10.62
N LYS A 99 2.59 10.26 11.34
CA LYS A 99 3.53 10.25 12.47
C LYS A 99 3.18 9.21 13.54
N ALA A 100 1.89 8.90 13.70
CA ALA A 100 1.42 7.86 14.61
C ALA A 100 1.97 6.46 14.27
N TYR A 101 2.40 6.25 13.02
CA TYR A 101 3.04 5.02 12.52
C TYR A 101 4.55 5.22 12.27
N GLY A 102 5.19 6.13 13.00
CA GLY A 102 6.63 6.38 12.92
C GLY A 102 7.08 7.37 11.84
N GLY A 103 6.15 7.92 11.04
CA GLY A 103 6.48 8.93 10.02
C GLY A 103 7.35 8.40 8.88
N ARG A 104 7.33 7.10 8.64
CA ARG A 104 8.07 6.39 7.60
C ARG A 104 7.27 6.34 6.30
N PHE A 105 7.70 5.51 5.37
CA PHE A 105 7.03 5.30 4.09
C PHE A 105 6.46 3.88 4.01
N ALA A 106 5.30 3.75 3.39
CA ALA A 106 4.76 2.46 2.97
C ALA A 106 5.06 2.22 1.49
N LEU A 107 5.22 0.96 1.10
CA LEU A 107 5.40 0.53 -0.28
C LEU A 107 4.44 -0.63 -0.56
N VAL A 108 3.67 -0.52 -1.64
CA VAL A 108 2.81 -1.58 -2.15
C VAL A 108 3.11 -1.83 -3.62
N GLY A 109 3.05 -3.08 -4.04
CA GLY A 109 3.05 -3.45 -5.45
C GLY A 109 1.65 -3.32 -6.02
N PHE A 110 1.52 -3.02 -7.31
CA PHE A 110 0.23 -3.13 -8.00
C PHE A 110 0.40 -3.56 -9.46
N GLU A 111 -0.68 -4.06 -10.02
CA GLU A 111 -0.79 -4.37 -11.45
C GLU A 111 -2.18 -4.04 -11.96
N LEU A 112 -2.27 -3.86 -13.26
CA LEU A 112 -3.53 -3.80 -14.01
C LEU A 112 -3.63 -5.09 -14.79
N SER A 113 -4.58 -5.95 -14.41
CA SER A 113 -4.79 -7.22 -15.08
C SER A 113 -5.38 -7.04 -16.48
N ASP A 114 -5.28 -8.06 -17.32
CA ASP A 114 -5.91 -8.08 -18.65
C ASP A 114 -7.44 -7.95 -18.57
N ALA A 115 -8.04 -8.34 -17.43
CA ALA A 115 -9.46 -8.13 -17.16
C ALA A 115 -9.81 -6.68 -16.75
N GLY A 116 -8.83 -5.76 -16.72
CA GLY A 116 -9.01 -4.37 -16.33
C GLY A 116 -9.20 -4.17 -14.84
N GLU A 117 -8.73 -5.09 -14.01
CA GLU A 117 -8.76 -4.99 -12.55
C GLU A 117 -7.46 -4.36 -12.03
N LEU A 118 -7.56 -3.57 -10.97
CA LEU A 118 -6.42 -3.07 -10.21
C LEU A 118 -6.18 -4.04 -9.03
N VAL A 119 -5.08 -4.77 -9.10
CA VAL A 119 -4.66 -5.70 -8.06
C VAL A 119 -3.55 -5.07 -7.25
N VAL A 120 -3.69 -5.09 -5.93
CA VAL A 120 -2.74 -4.47 -4.99
C VAL A 120 -2.12 -5.56 -4.12
N TYR A 121 -0.81 -5.50 -3.98
CA TYR A 121 -0.01 -6.46 -3.25
C TYR A 121 0.75 -5.79 -2.11
N ASN A 122 0.83 -6.45 -0.99
CA ASN A 122 1.75 -6.10 0.09
C ASN A 122 2.96 -7.03 0.08
N LEU A 123 4.01 -6.63 0.77
CA LEU A 123 5.17 -7.47 1.00
C LEU A 123 4.89 -8.43 2.16
N ASP A 124 5.26 -9.70 1.99
CA ASP A 124 5.18 -10.71 3.04
C ASP A 124 6.18 -10.37 4.16
N LEU A 125 5.68 -10.14 5.36
CA LEU A 125 6.53 -9.76 6.50
C LEU A 125 7.45 -10.88 6.96
N GLU A 126 7.04 -12.12 6.89
CA GLU A 126 7.89 -13.25 7.29
C GLU A 126 9.09 -13.34 6.36
N ARG A 127 8.88 -13.15 5.06
CA ARG A 127 9.96 -13.09 4.06
C ARG A 127 10.88 -11.89 4.28
N LEU A 128 10.33 -10.71 4.59
CA LEU A 128 11.14 -9.54 4.96
C LEU A 128 11.96 -9.78 6.22
N GLN A 129 11.37 -10.38 7.26
CA GLN A 129 12.06 -10.72 8.49
C GLN A 129 13.19 -11.74 8.25
N GLN A 130 12.97 -12.72 7.38
CA GLN A 130 13.99 -13.68 6.98
C GLN A 130 15.14 -12.99 6.24
N ALA A 131 14.84 -12.10 5.28
CA ALA A 131 15.85 -11.35 4.55
C ALA A 131 16.72 -10.49 5.49
N ILE A 132 16.10 -9.87 6.50
CA ILE A 132 16.84 -9.11 7.52
C ILE A 132 17.69 -10.04 8.39
N ALA A 133 17.16 -11.16 8.83
CA ALA A 133 17.90 -12.14 9.65
C ALA A 133 19.10 -12.74 8.89
N GLN A 134 19.01 -12.87 7.58
CA GLN A 134 20.07 -13.36 6.69
C GLN A 134 21.05 -12.27 6.23
N GLY A 135 20.82 -11.01 6.62
CA GLY A 135 21.67 -9.89 6.22
C GLY A 135 21.47 -9.43 4.77
N ALA A 136 20.49 -9.95 4.06
CA ALA A 136 20.13 -9.51 2.70
C ALA A 136 19.49 -8.12 2.69
N MET A 137 18.84 -7.73 3.79
CA MET A 137 18.30 -6.40 4.04
C MET A 137 18.66 -5.90 5.43
N VAL A 138 18.68 -4.59 5.62
CA VAL A 138 18.85 -3.94 6.92
C VAL A 138 17.49 -3.51 7.45
N GLY A 139 17.20 -3.87 8.69
CA GLY A 139 15.92 -3.51 9.31
C GLY A 139 15.75 -4.17 10.67
N GLU A 140 14.59 -3.98 11.26
CA GLU A 140 14.24 -4.57 12.55
C GLU A 140 12.73 -4.84 12.64
N ARG A 141 12.34 -5.70 13.54
CA ARG A 141 10.93 -5.84 13.94
C ARG A 141 10.46 -4.55 14.58
N SER A 142 9.24 -4.16 14.29
CA SER A 142 8.60 -3.00 14.90
C SER A 142 7.23 -3.38 15.41
N ASP A 143 6.88 -2.90 16.62
CA ASP A 143 5.52 -3.03 17.13
C ASP A 143 4.72 -1.80 16.69
N THR A 144 3.57 -2.06 16.08
CA THR A 144 2.60 -1.03 15.69
C THR A 144 1.32 -1.21 16.52
N ARG A 145 0.43 -0.23 16.48
CA ARG A 145 -0.88 -0.35 17.14
C ARG A 145 -1.74 -1.49 16.55
N GLU A 146 -1.49 -1.85 15.31
CA GLU A 146 -2.22 -2.86 14.57
C GLU A 146 -1.56 -4.25 14.65
N GLY A 147 -0.39 -4.35 15.27
CA GLY A 147 0.34 -5.60 15.42
C GLY A 147 1.82 -5.49 15.07
N GLN A 148 2.44 -6.63 14.84
CA GLN A 148 3.86 -6.69 14.51
C GLN A 148 4.09 -6.19 13.08
N GLY A 149 5.16 -5.41 12.91
CA GLY A 149 5.61 -4.87 11.64
C GLY A 149 7.11 -5.09 11.42
N VAL A 150 7.59 -4.58 10.30
CA VAL A 150 9.01 -4.53 9.96
C VAL A 150 9.39 -3.12 9.55
N ALA A 151 10.42 -2.60 10.17
CA ALA A 151 11.04 -1.33 9.81
C ALA A 151 12.28 -1.60 8.96
N VAL A 152 12.19 -1.33 7.68
CA VAL A 152 13.27 -1.52 6.72
C VAL A 152 14.11 -0.25 6.63
N ARG A 153 15.43 -0.39 6.83
CA ARG A 153 16.43 0.69 6.75
C ARG A 153 17.31 0.60 5.50
N SER A 154 17.15 -0.47 4.72
CA SER A 154 17.77 -0.56 3.41
C SER A 154 17.31 0.57 2.51
N THR A 155 18.24 1.11 1.71
CA THR A 155 17.90 2.14 0.72
C THR A 155 16.92 1.61 -0.33
N PRO A 156 16.15 2.48 -1.00
CA PRO A 156 15.25 2.06 -2.09
C PRO A 156 15.94 1.21 -3.16
N ALA A 157 17.18 1.53 -3.50
CA ALA A 157 17.96 0.75 -4.47
C ALA A 157 18.23 -0.67 -3.98
N GLN A 158 18.57 -0.85 -2.70
CA GLN A 158 18.78 -2.17 -2.10
C GLN A 158 17.48 -2.96 -2.01
N VAL A 159 16.37 -2.29 -1.68
CA VAL A 159 15.03 -2.91 -1.65
C VAL A 159 14.68 -3.43 -3.04
N PHE A 160 14.82 -2.61 -4.08
CA PHE A 160 14.52 -3.04 -5.44
C PHE A 160 15.47 -4.14 -5.95
N ALA A 161 16.73 -4.06 -5.63
CA ALA A 161 17.69 -5.14 -5.98
C ALA A 161 17.29 -6.49 -5.34
N TRP A 162 16.79 -6.48 -4.11
CA TRP A 162 16.26 -7.66 -3.45
C TRP A 162 14.95 -8.15 -4.06
N LEU A 163 14.03 -7.24 -4.43
CA LEU A 163 12.77 -7.57 -5.08
C LEU A 163 12.94 -8.13 -6.49
N ASP A 164 14.00 -7.75 -7.19
CA ASP A 164 14.31 -8.21 -8.55
C ASP A 164 14.98 -9.60 -8.57
N ASP A 165 15.47 -10.07 -7.43
CA ASP A 165 16.02 -11.43 -7.34
C ASP A 165 14.88 -12.44 -7.56
N PRO A 166 15.00 -13.33 -8.56
CA PRO A 166 13.99 -14.36 -8.83
C PRO A 166 13.67 -15.26 -7.62
N ALA A 167 14.61 -15.41 -6.69
CA ALA A 167 14.39 -16.15 -5.44
C ALA A 167 13.35 -15.49 -4.52
N ASN A 168 13.03 -14.22 -4.74
CA ASN A 168 12.08 -13.44 -3.96
C ASN A 168 10.76 -13.17 -4.74
N SER A 169 10.50 -13.91 -5.80
CA SER A 169 9.31 -13.73 -6.65
C SER A 169 7.98 -13.94 -5.90
N ASP A 170 7.98 -14.72 -4.83
CA ASP A 170 6.83 -15.08 -3.99
C ASP A 170 6.63 -14.17 -2.76
N VAL A 171 7.38 -13.07 -2.69
CA VAL A 171 7.32 -12.12 -1.55
C VAL A 171 6.07 -11.23 -1.56
N PHE A 172 5.25 -11.30 -2.58
CA PHE A 172 4.07 -10.46 -2.74
C PHE A 172 2.79 -11.22 -2.40
N VAL A 173 2.01 -10.65 -1.49
CA VAL A 173 0.70 -11.17 -1.08
C VAL A 173 -0.39 -10.23 -1.59
N GLU A 174 -1.35 -10.74 -2.35
CA GLU A 174 -2.51 -9.96 -2.79
C GLU A 174 -3.33 -9.53 -1.58
N ILE A 175 -3.58 -8.23 -1.46
CA ILE A 175 -4.36 -7.66 -0.36
C ILE A 175 -5.68 -7.06 -0.81
N ALA A 176 -5.79 -6.66 -2.08
CA ALA A 176 -7.04 -6.11 -2.62
C ALA A 176 -7.09 -6.29 -4.13
N ARG A 177 -8.30 -6.49 -4.64
CA ARG A 177 -8.62 -6.56 -6.07
C ARG A 177 -9.83 -5.68 -6.35
N TYR A 178 -9.58 -4.63 -7.11
CA TYR A 178 -10.60 -3.65 -7.46
C TYR A 178 -11.03 -3.81 -8.91
N LYS A 179 -12.32 -3.66 -9.15
CA LYS A 179 -12.91 -3.55 -10.49
C LYS A 179 -13.25 -2.10 -10.79
N ARG A 180 -13.32 -1.75 -12.07
CA ARG A 180 -13.85 -0.44 -12.46
C ARG A 180 -15.25 -0.26 -11.90
N ALA A 181 -15.50 0.92 -11.32
CA ALA A 181 -16.87 1.28 -10.96
C ALA A 181 -17.69 1.41 -12.26
N ALA A 182 -18.86 0.77 -12.30
CA ALA A 182 -19.80 1.02 -13.38
C ALA A 182 -20.29 2.47 -13.29
N HIS A 183 -20.38 3.13 -14.45
CA HIS A 183 -20.96 4.47 -14.58
C HIS A 183 -22.45 4.44 -14.33
#